data_fab73a16db26484a894ce61b2eb5ff4f
#
_entry.id   fab73a16db26484a894ce61b2eb5ff4f
#
_cell.length_a   1.000
_cell.length_b   1.000
_cell.length_c   1.000
_cell.angle_alpha   90.00
_cell.angle_beta   90.00
_cell.angle_gamma   90.00
#
_symmetry.space_group_name_H-M   'P 1'
#
loop_
_entity.id
_entity.type
_entity.pdbx_description
1 polymer ?
#
loop_
_entity_poly.entity_id
_entity_poly.type
_entity_poly.pdbx_seq_one_letter_code
_entity_poly.pdbx_strand_id
1 'polypeptide(L)'
;NFAMAYGGREEIIDGIKKLAGDLKENKISAEEITEESFSSYLYLKNEPALIIRTGGDHRTSNFLVWQSWYSEWFFLDKFWPEFEKEDLIEIIKEFSQRERRFGK
;
A
#
# COMPACT_ATOMS: atom_id res chain seq x y z
N ASN A 1 -4.52 8.33 -9.25
CA ASN A 1 -3.52 8.89 -8.34
C ASN A 1 -2.11 8.61 -8.89
N PHE A 2 -1.24 9.61 -8.81
CA PHE A 2 0.19 9.47 -9.14
C PHE A 2 1.02 9.71 -7.87
N ALA A 3 1.94 8.79 -7.60
CA ALA A 3 2.89 8.92 -6.50
C ALA A 3 4.25 9.31 -7.06
N MET A 4 4.62 10.57 -6.89
CA MET A 4 5.92 11.11 -7.33
C MET A 4 6.79 11.37 -6.11
N ALA A 5 8.08 10.98 -6.19
CA ALA A 5 9.01 11.09 -5.06
C ALA A 5 8.45 10.52 -3.75
N TYR A 6 7.78 9.38 -3.85
CA TYR A 6 7.08 8.74 -2.74
C TYR A 6 7.98 7.74 -2.01
N GLY A 7 7.90 7.74 -0.67
CA GLY A 7 8.50 6.70 0.18
C GLY A 7 7.55 6.32 1.32
N GLY A 8 7.29 5.02 1.49
CA GLY A 8 6.33 4.54 2.48
C GLY A 8 6.76 4.80 3.93
N ARG A 9 8.05 4.73 4.23
CA ARG A 9 8.57 5.07 5.57
C ARG A 9 8.39 6.55 5.89
N GLU A 10 8.64 7.41 4.91
CA GLU A 10 8.43 8.86 5.05
C GLU A 10 6.94 9.18 5.24
N GLU A 11 6.07 8.55 4.48
CA GLU A 11 4.61 8.68 4.65
C GLU A 11 4.18 8.33 6.08
N ILE A 12 4.71 7.25 6.66
CA ILE A 12 4.40 6.85 8.04
C ILE A 12 4.86 7.90 9.03
N ILE A 13 6.06 8.43 8.88
CA ILE A 13 6.58 9.48 9.77
C ILE A 13 5.73 10.75 9.67
N ASP A 14 5.33 11.15 8.48
CA ASP A 14 4.43 12.30 8.29
C ASP A 14 3.06 12.05 8.93
N GLY A 15 2.54 10.83 8.82
CA GLY A 15 1.30 10.42 9.49
C GLY A 15 1.41 10.52 11.02
N ILE A 16 2.53 10.08 11.58
CA ILE A 16 2.81 10.16 13.02
C ILE A 16 2.86 11.63 13.47
N LYS A 17 3.51 12.51 12.71
CA LYS A 17 3.57 13.94 13.03
C LYS A 17 2.19 14.59 13.06
N LYS A 18 1.33 14.27 12.09
CA LYS A 18 -0.05 14.75 12.05
C LYS A 18 -0.86 14.23 13.24
N LEU A 19 -0.73 12.94 13.55
CA LEU A 19 -1.39 12.32 14.70
C LEU A 19 -0.95 12.99 16.03
N ALA A 20 0.36 13.22 16.19
CA ALA A 20 0.90 13.89 17.37
C ALA A 20 0.34 15.30 17.51
N GLY A 21 0.16 16.05 16.41
CA GLY A 21 -0.51 17.33 16.41
C GLY A 21 -1.96 17.26 16.89
N ASP A 22 -2.72 16.29 16.42
CA ASP A 22 -4.10 16.08 16.83
C ASP A 22 -4.23 15.66 18.29
N LEU A 23 -3.30 14.84 18.79
CA LEU A 23 -3.21 14.52 20.23
C LEU A 23 -2.95 15.77 21.07
N LYS A 24 -2.03 16.61 20.67
CA LYS A 24 -1.69 17.85 21.36
C LYS A 24 -2.87 18.82 21.41
N GLU A 25 -3.68 18.86 20.35
CA GLU A 25 -4.88 19.72 20.25
C GLU A 25 -6.15 19.05 20.83
N ASN A 26 -6.02 17.89 21.45
CA ASN A 26 -7.13 17.10 22.01
C ASN A 26 -8.23 16.73 20.98
N LYS A 27 -7.87 16.61 19.71
CA LYS A 27 -8.77 16.14 18.64
C LYS A 27 -8.95 14.63 18.64
N ILE A 28 -7.98 13.91 19.20
CA ILE A 28 -7.98 12.46 19.37
C ILE A 28 -7.31 12.13 20.70
N SER A 29 -7.76 11.06 21.36
CA SER A 29 -7.10 10.50 22.55
C SER A 29 -6.23 9.31 22.18
N ALA A 30 -5.28 8.94 23.07
CA ALA A 30 -4.41 7.79 22.85
C ALA A 30 -5.22 6.49 22.71
N GLU A 31 -6.33 6.36 23.45
CA GLU A 31 -7.20 5.18 23.40
C GLU A 31 -7.95 5.04 22.08
N GLU A 32 -8.11 6.12 21.32
CA GLU A 32 -8.76 6.12 20.01
C GLU A 32 -7.79 5.76 18.87
N ILE A 33 -6.48 5.61 19.15
CA ILE A 33 -5.49 5.24 18.15
C ILE A 33 -5.61 3.74 17.87
N THR A 34 -5.96 3.42 16.63
CA THR A 34 -6.08 2.06 16.10
C THR A 34 -5.40 2.01 14.73
N GLU A 35 -5.23 0.82 14.17
CA GLU A 35 -4.74 0.67 12.78
C GLU A 35 -5.63 1.44 11.80
N GLU A 36 -6.95 1.36 11.98
CA GLU A 36 -7.92 2.06 11.13
C GLU A 36 -7.81 3.57 11.28
N SER A 37 -7.78 4.10 12.51
CA SER A 37 -7.68 5.54 12.73
C SER A 37 -6.35 6.10 12.23
N PHE A 38 -5.24 5.37 12.42
CA PHE A 38 -3.94 5.78 11.89
C PHE A 38 -3.89 5.81 10.36
N SER A 39 -4.53 4.88 9.68
CA SER A 39 -4.62 4.86 8.22
C SER A 39 -5.20 6.15 7.64
N SER A 40 -6.06 6.85 8.40
CA SER A 40 -6.62 8.14 7.98
C SER A 40 -5.60 9.28 7.89
N TYR A 41 -4.43 9.13 8.52
CA TYR A 41 -3.34 10.11 8.50
C TYR A 41 -2.36 9.90 7.34
N LEU A 42 -2.49 8.80 6.61
CA LEU A 42 -1.63 8.48 5.47
C LEU A 42 -2.09 9.17 4.19
N TYR A 43 -1.19 9.28 3.21
CA TYR A 43 -1.49 9.87 1.90
C TYR A 43 -2.53 9.06 1.13
N LEU A 44 -2.35 7.73 1.13
CA LEU A 44 -3.32 6.79 0.59
C LEU A 44 -4.00 6.06 1.75
N LYS A 45 -5.30 6.25 1.88
CA LYS A 45 -6.09 5.69 2.99
C LYS A 45 -6.59 4.28 2.71
N ASN A 46 -6.65 3.90 1.44
CA ASN A 46 -7.14 2.58 1.02
C ASN A 46 -5.99 1.59 0.90
N GLU A 47 -6.24 0.36 1.28
CA GLU A 47 -5.32 -0.75 1.11
C GLU A 47 -5.56 -1.43 -0.23
N PRO A 48 -4.55 -1.48 -1.14
CA PRO A 48 -4.71 -2.18 -2.41
C PRO A 48 -4.77 -3.69 -2.18
N ALA A 49 -5.71 -4.36 -2.84
CA ALA A 49 -5.78 -5.82 -2.79
C ALA A 49 -4.69 -6.46 -3.66
N LEU A 50 -4.30 -5.77 -4.73
CA LEU A 50 -3.37 -6.24 -5.75
C LEU A 50 -2.35 -5.16 -6.06
N ILE A 51 -1.06 -5.53 -6.11
CA ILE A 51 0.03 -4.66 -6.54
C ILE A 51 0.81 -5.36 -7.65
N ILE A 52 1.01 -4.65 -8.76
CA ILE A 52 1.77 -5.15 -9.90
C ILE A 52 3.07 -4.36 -9.99
N ARG A 53 4.19 -5.06 -9.99
CA ARG A 53 5.51 -4.48 -10.21
C ARG A 53 6.12 -5.04 -11.49
N THR A 54 6.41 -4.15 -12.42
CA THR A 54 7.13 -4.46 -13.67
C THR A 54 8.64 -4.27 -13.48
N GLY A 55 9.45 -4.76 -14.43
CA GLY A 55 10.88 -4.53 -14.46
C GLY A 55 11.74 -5.66 -13.91
N GLY A 56 11.16 -6.80 -13.53
CA GLY A 56 11.92 -8.00 -13.15
C GLY A 56 12.39 -8.06 -11.69
N ASP A 57 12.32 -6.96 -10.94
CA ASP A 57 12.72 -6.95 -9.55
C ASP A 57 11.60 -7.45 -8.62
N HIS A 58 11.94 -8.41 -7.75
CA HIS A 58 11.02 -9.01 -6.76
C HIS A 58 11.24 -8.40 -5.38
N ARG A 59 10.89 -7.13 -5.24
CA ARG A 59 11.02 -6.37 -3.99
C ARG A 59 10.00 -5.25 -3.92
N THR A 60 9.66 -4.80 -2.71
CA THR A 60 8.66 -3.74 -2.49
C THR A 60 9.26 -2.34 -2.56
N SER A 61 10.55 -2.19 -2.28
CA SER A 61 11.31 -0.93 -2.37
C SER A 61 10.64 0.24 -1.67
N ASN A 62 10.17 0.05 -0.44
CA ASN A 62 9.56 1.10 0.36
C ASN A 62 8.24 1.64 -0.22
N PHE A 63 7.57 0.86 -1.08
CA PHE A 63 6.29 1.26 -1.68
C PHE A 63 5.13 0.76 -0.84
N LEU A 64 4.25 1.68 -0.42
CA LEU A 64 3.03 1.42 0.36
C LEU A 64 3.27 0.47 1.55
N VAL A 65 4.30 0.76 2.36
CA VAL A 65 4.75 -0.12 3.46
C VAL A 65 3.62 -0.47 4.42
N TRP A 66 2.77 0.48 4.75
CA TRP A 66 1.61 0.27 5.62
C TRP A 66 0.46 -0.42 4.89
N GLN A 67 0.10 0.10 3.72
CA GLN A 67 -1.12 -0.30 3.03
C GLN A 67 -1.01 -1.64 2.32
N SER A 68 0.22 -2.11 2.02
CA SER A 68 0.43 -3.33 1.25
C SER A 68 0.53 -4.61 2.07
N TRP A 69 0.27 -4.54 3.39
CA TRP A 69 0.50 -5.65 4.30
C TRP A 69 -0.18 -6.95 3.89
N TYR A 70 -1.42 -6.86 3.42
CA TYR A 70 -2.17 -8.01 2.91
C TYR A 70 -2.35 -8.00 1.40
N SER A 71 -1.62 -7.15 0.67
CA SER A 71 -1.70 -7.09 -0.79
C SER A 71 -1.08 -8.33 -1.43
N GLU A 72 -1.70 -8.80 -2.51
CA GLU A 72 -1.10 -9.78 -3.39
C GLU A 72 -0.17 -9.08 -4.37
N TRP A 73 1.09 -9.50 -4.37
CA TRP A 73 2.12 -8.95 -5.25
C TRP A 73 2.30 -9.80 -6.49
N PHE A 74 2.30 -9.15 -7.65
CA PHE A 74 2.62 -9.76 -8.95
C PHE A 74 3.84 -9.07 -9.53
N PHE A 75 4.91 -9.83 -9.69
CA PHE A 75 6.16 -9.35 -10.25
C PHE A 75 6.28 -9.80 -11.70
N LEU A 76 6.46 -8.85 -12.64
CA LEU A 76 6.58 -9.12 -14.04
C LEU A 76 7.99 -8.80 -14.54
N ASP A 77 8.54 -9.65 -15.39
CA ASP A 77 9.83 -9.43 -16.03
C ASP A 77 9.77 -8.36 -17.14
N LYS A 78 8.59 -8.07 -17.64
CA LYS A 78 8.34 -7.01 -18.62
C LYS A 78 8.59 -5.63 -18.03
N PHE A 79 9.17 -4.72 -18.80
CA PHE A 79 9.21 -3.30 -18.46
C PHE A 79 7.85 -2.65 -18.69
N TRP A 80 7.61 -1.52 -18.03
CA TRP A 80 6.31 -0.83 -18.08
C TRP A 80 5.79 -0.57 -19.50
N PRO A 81 6.61 -0.13 -20.50
CA PRO A 81 6.12 0.07 -21.86
C PRO A 81 5.67 -1.20 -22.57
N GLU A 82 6.10 -2.37 -22.10
CA GLU A 82 5.74 -3.68 -22.66
C GLU A 82 4.48 -4.27 -22.00
N PHE A 83 3.96 -3.62 -20.98
CA PHE A 83 2.78 -4.09 -20.25
C PHE A 83 1.52 -3.92 -21.11
N GLU A 84 0.81 -5.01 -21.30
CA GLU A 84 -0.37 -5.07 -22.17
C GLU A 84 -1.64 -5.41 -21.37
N LYS A 85 -2.79 -5.17 -22.00
CA LYS A 85 -4.09 -5.53 -21.42
C LYS A 85 -4.19 -7.01 -21.06
N GLU A 86 -3.62 -7.87 -21.88
CA GLU A 86 -3.61 -9.33 -21.70
C GLU A 86 -2.85 -9.71 -20.42
N ASP A 87 -1.75 -9.05 -20.11
CA ASP A 87 -1.00 -9.25 -18.87
C ASP A 87 -1.88 -8.94 -17.66
N LEU A 88 -2.62 -7.84 -17.69
CA LEU A 88 -3.54 -7.45 -16.62
C LEU A 88 -4.66 -8.47 -16.45
N ILE A 89 -5.24 -8.96 -17.55
CA ILE A 89 -6.31 -9.97 -17.50
C ILE A 89 -5.81 -11.25 -16.86
N GLU A 90 -4.62 -11.73 -17.22
CA GLU A 90 -4.01 -12.93 -16.63
C GLU A 90 -3.75 -12.76 -15.13
N ILE A 91 -3.23 -11.61 -14.72
CA ILE A 91 -3.00 -11.28 -13.31
C ILE A 91 -4.32 -11.30 -12.53
N ILE A 92 -5.36 -10.69 -13.04
CA ILE A 92 -6.67 -10.66 -12.39
C ILE A 92 -7.25 -12.08 -12.26
N LYS A 93 -7.10 -12.91 -13.28
CA LYS A 93 -7.52 -14.33 -13.21
C LYS A 93 -6.76 -15.09 -12.13
N GLU A 94 -5.45 -14.97 -12.09
CA GLU A 94 -4.62 -15.61 -11.06
C GLU A 94 -4.98 -15.09 -9.67
N PHE A 95 -5.12 -13.77 -9.51
CA PHE A 95 -5.53 -13.15 -8.26
C PHE A 95 -6.87 -13.71 -7.75
N SER A 96 -7.84 -13.88 -8.63
CA SER A 96 -9.16 -14.42 -8.27
C SER A 96 -9.12 -15.87 -7.79
N GLN A 97 -8.07 -16.60 -8.14
CA GLN A 97 -7.87 -18.01 -7.74
C GLN A 97 -7.03 -18.16 -6.47
N ARG A 98 -6.33 -17.11 -6.03
CA ARG A 98 -5.52 -17.16 -4.81
C ARG A 98 -6.40 -17.11 -3.58
N GLU A 99 -6.08 -17.98 -2.61
CA GLU A 99 -6.70 -17.94 -1.30
C GLU A 99 -6.04 -16.84 -0.45
N ARG A 100 -6.82 -15.86 -0.04
CA ARG A 100 -6.35 -14.78 0.84
C ARG A 100 -6.61 -15.15 2.30
N ARG A 101 -5.56 -15.38 3.06
CA ARG A 101 -5.65 -15.86 4.45
C ARG A 101 -5.53 -14.75 5.50
N PHE A 102 -5.10 -13.55 5.15
CA PHE A 102 -4.95 -12.40 6.05
C PHE A 102 -4.22 -12.72 7.36
N GLY A 103 -3.13 -13.52 7.27
CA GLY A 103 -2.35 -13.92 8.44
C GLY A 103 -2.94 -15.07 9.28
N LYS A 104 -3.95 -15.73 8.76
CA LYS A 104 -4.60 -16.87 9.43
C LYS A 104 -4.17 -18.22 8.87
#